data_242a965ae9849a6ba994ee68a8c519cb
#
_entry.id   242a965ae9849a6ba994ee68a8c519cb
#
_cell.length_a   1.000
_cell.length_b   1.000
_cell.length_c   1.000
_cell.angle_alpha   90.00
_cell.angle_beta   90.00
_cell.angle_gamma   90.00
#
_symmetry.space_group_name_H-M   'P 1'
#
loop_
_entity.id
_entity.type
_entity.pdbx_description
1 polymer ?
#
loop_
_entity_poly.entity_id
_entity_poly.type
_entity_poly.pdbx_seq_one_letter_code
_entity_poly.pdbx_strand_id
1 'polypeptide(L)'
;SKPVPQDEALVTYARRLNRTDAPLDFRQSAAVVAQRVLALEGWPGSTFEHRGVMIKVGAARGEDATSSGTPGRILSADRSGVRVACGQGVLVLLQLQRPGGKMLPVGEFLAGFPLAVGETLASAEMPAFVATAPFPRAPKA
;
A
#
# COMPACT_ATOMS: atom_id res chain seq x y z
N SER A 1 44.36 -13.45 3.09
CA SER A 1 43.70 -13.02 2.03
C SER A 1 43.34 -11.58 2.10
N LYS A 2 43.44 -11.00 1.03
CA LYS A 2 43.24 -9.68 0.99
C LYS A 2 41.83 -9.40 0.78
N PRO A 3 41.22 -8.83 1.66
CA PRO A 3 39.84 -8.53 1.48
C PRO A 3 39.69 -7.48 0.45
N VAL A 4 38.76 -7.71 -0.36
CA VAL A 4 38.32 -6.69 -1.20
C VAL A 4 37.72 -5.61 -0.37
N PRO A 5 37.73 -4.39 -0.81
CA PRO A 5 37.18 -3.32 0.00
C PRO A 5 35.68 -3.35 0.00
N GLN A 6 35.16 -4.38 0.57
CA GLN A 6 33.72 -4.49 0.63
C GLN A 6 33.10 -3.60 1.62
N ASP A 7 33.93 -3.06 2.51
CA ASP A 7 33.40 -2.16 3.49
C ASP A 7 32.71 -1.00 2.84
N GLU A 8 33.07 -0.70 1.62
CA GLU A 8 32.46 0.43 0.96
C GLU A 8 31.34 0.04 0.06
N ALA A 9 31.06 -1.24 -0.03
CA ALA A 9 29.95 -1.68 -0.83
C ALA A 9 28.65 -1.40 -0.09
N LEU A 10 27.60 -1.16 -0.86
CA LEU A 10 26.27 -1.05 -0.30
C LEU A 10 25.59 -2.39 -0.41
N VAL A 11 24.84 -2.74 0.61
CA VAL A 11 24.07 -3.97 0.60
C VAL A 11 22.60 -3.62 0.73
N THR A 12 21.77 -4.46 0.16
CA THR A 12 20.33 -4.32 0.23
C THR A 12 19.82 -5.37 1.18
N TYR A 13 18.99 -4.98 2.11
CA TYR A 13 18.47 -5.92 3.08
C TYR A 13 17.02 -5.58 3.42
N ALA A 14 16.27 -6.61 3.83
CA ALA A 14 14.90 -6.42 4.27
C ALA A 14 14.92 -5.78 5.66
N ARG A 15 14.22 -4.69 5.82
CA ARG A 15 14.14 -4.03 7.11
C ARG A 15 12.92 -4.52 7.87
N ARG A 16 12.90 -4.26 9.17
CA ARG A 16 11.77 -4.60 9.99
C ARG A 16 10.57 -3.74 9.61
N LEU A 17 9.42 -4.36 9.52
CA LEU A 17 8.17 -3.64 9.26
C LEU A 17 7.70 -2.95 10.53
N ASN A 18 7.00 -1.85 10.37
CA ASN A 18 6.37 -1.17 11.51
C ASN A 18 5.06 -0.55 11.05
N ARG A 19 4.34 0.07 11.99
CA ARG A 19 3.00 0.58 11.69
C ARG A 19 3.00 1.70 10.67
N THR A 20 4.10 2.42 10.56
CA THR A 20 4.18 3.51 9.58
C THR A 20 4.31 2.99 8.16
N ASP A 21 4.43 1.68 7.98
CA ASP A 21 4.42 1.09 6.65
C ASP A 21 3.00 0.90 6.11
N ALA A 22 1.99 1.00 6.96
CA ALA A 22 0.62 0.68 6.58
C ALA A 22 -0.02 1.64 5.57
N PRO A 23 0.17 2.95 5.65
CA PRO A 23 -0.52 3.86 4.72
C PRO A 23 -0.11 3.62 3.27
N LEU A 24 -1.09 3.70 2.39
CA LEU A 24 -0.87 3.46 0.96
C LEU A 24 -0.64 4.76 0.21
N ASP A 25 0.16 4.67 -0.84
CA ASP A 25 0.46 5.79 -1.71
C ASP A 25 -0.09 5.49 -3.11
N PHE A 26 -1.24 6.05 -3.42
CA PHE A 26 -1.87 5.82 -4.72
C PHE A 26 -1.13 6.52 -5.86
N ARG A 27 -0.14 7.34 -5.57
CA ARG A 27 0.69 7.95 -6.60
C ARG A 27 1.63 6.94 -7.24
N GLN A 28 1.85 5.80 -6.56
CA GLN A 28 2.63 4.71 -7.11
C GLN A 28 1.77 3.94 -8.12
N SER A 29 2.38 2.99 -8.82
CA SER A 29 1.61 2.17 -9.76
C SER A 29 0.67 1.24 -8.99
N ALA A 30 -0.44 0.89 -9.64
CA ALA A 30 -1.39 -0.04 -9.03
C ALA A 30 -0.74 -1.37 -8.69
N ALA A 31 0.20 -1.83 -9.52
CA ALA A 31 0.90 -3.09 -9.25
C ALA A 31 1.71 -3.00 -7.96
N VAL A 32 2.40 -1.88 -7.75
CA VAL A 32 3.20 -1.68 -6.54
C VAL A 32 2.29 -1.62 -5.33
N VAL A 33 1.18 -0.88 -5.42
CA VAL A 33 0.26 -0.77 -4.29
C VAL A 33 -0.37 -2.12 -3.96
N ALA A 34 -0.77 -2.88 -4.98
CA ALA A 34 -1.37 -4.20 -4.77
C ALA A 34 -0.37 -5.15 -4.10
N GLN A 35 0.89 -5.12 -4.53
CA GLN A 35 1.91 -5.93 -3.89
C GLN A 35 2.12 -5.53 -2.44
N ARG A 36 2.04 -4.24 -2.15
CA ARG A 36 2.17 -3.74 -0.81
C ARG A 36 1.08 -4.29 0.09
N VAL A 37 -0.17 -4.29 -0.40
CA VAL A 37 -1.28 -4.84 0.36
C VAL A 37 -1.04 -6.31 0.67
N LEU A 38 -0.55 -7.05 -0.30
CA LEU A 38 -0.27 -8.46 -0.10
C LEU A 38 0.88 -8.67 0.89
N ALA A 39 1.94 -7.88 0.76
CA ALA A 39 3.12 -8.02 1.61
C ALA A 39 2.83 -7.71 3.08
N LEU A 40 1.91 -6.80 3.34
CA LEU A 40 1.59 -6.38 4.71
C LEU A 40 0.40 -7.12 5.30
N GLU A 41 -0.15 -8.08 4.57
CA GLU A 41 -1.30 -8.83 5.05
C GLU A 41 -0.97 -9.44 6.40
N GLY A 42 -1.91 -9.32 7.34
CA GLY A 42 -1.71 -9.81 8.70
C GLY A 42 -1.20 -8.73 9.62
N TRP A 43 -0.05 -8.16 9.33
CA TRP A 43 0.49 -7.06 10.13
C TRP A 43 1.59 -6.35 9.36
N PRO A 44 1.60 -5.03 9.37
CA PRO A 44 0.66 -4.13 10.03
C PRO A 44 -0.65 -3.95 9.27
N GLY A 45 -0.78 -4.53 8.08
CA GLY A 45 -1.89 -4.29 7.21
C GLY A 45 -1.66 -3.05 6.38
N SER A 46 -2.60 -2.73 5.52
CA SER A 46 -2.53 -1.55 4.67
C SER A 46 -3.73 -0.67 4.95
N THR A 47 -3.53 0.64 4.92
CA THR A 47 -4.58 1.57 5.28
C THR A 47 -4.61 2.75 4.34
N PHE A 48 -5.74 3.43 4.31
CA PHE A 48 -5.83 4.77 3.74
C PHE A 48 -6.78 5.58 4.59
N GLU A 49 -6.61 6.89 4.56
CA GLU A 49 -7.47 7.78 5.30
C GLU A 49 -8.48 8.41 4.37
N HIS A 50 -9.74 8.43 4.79
CA HIS A 50 -10.79 9.06 3.99
C HIS A 50 -11.78 9.70 4.96
N ARG A 51 -11.99 11.00 4.80
CA ARG A 51 -12.87 11.79 5.67
C ARG A 51 -12.49 11.66 7.13
N GLY A 52 -11.20 11.61 7.41
CA GLY A 52 -10.70 11.48 8.77
C GLY A 52 -10.82 10.08 9.35
N VAL A 53 -11.23 9.11 8.55
CA VAL A 53 -11.38 7.72 9.01
C VAL A 53 -10.27 6.88 8.38
N MET A 54 -9.58 6.12 9.22
CA MET A 54 -8.52 5.24 8.76
C MET A 54 -9.14 3.89 8.41
N ILE A 55 -9.11 3.56 7.12
CA ILE A 55 -9.73 2.33 6.62
C ILE A 55 -8.64 1.32 6.30
N LYS A 56 -8.82 0.10 6.76
CA LYS A 56 -7.88 -0.97 6.50
C LYS A 56 -8.27 -1.73 5.24
N VAL A 57 -7.28 -2.06 4.42
CA VAL A 57 -7.48 -2.79 3.18
C VAL A 57 -7.07 -4.24 3.41
N GLY A 58 -8.00 -5.16 3.21
CA GLY A 58 -7.71 -6.58 3.39
C GLY A 58 -7.30 -7.26 2.11
N ALA A 59 -7.82 -6.81 0.98
CA ALA A 59 -7.48 -7.40 -0.30
C ALA A 59 -7.63 -6.35 -1.40
N ALA A 60 -6.74 -6.39 -2.36
CA ALA A 60 -6.76 -5.50 -3.50
C ALA A 60 -6.03 -6.17 -4.66
N ARG A 61 -6.32 -5.74 -5.88
CA ARG A 61 -5.58 -6.19 -7.05
C ARG A 61 -5.35 -5.02 -7.97
N GLY A 62 -4.31 -5.10 -8.78
CA GLY A 62 -4.04 -4.08 -9.77
C GLY A 62 -4.64 -4.45 -11.11
N GLU A 63 -5.11 -3.43 -11.83
CA GLU A 63 -5.57 -3.59 -13.20
C GLU A 63 -4.68 -2.73 -14.09
N ASP A 64 -4.28 -3.31 -15.22
CA ASP A 64 -3.46 -2.61 -16.18
C ASP A 64 -4.40 -1.84 -17.11
N ALA A 65 -4.96 -0.77 -16.58
CA ALA A 65 -5.90 0.05 -17.31
C ALA A 65 -5.44 1.49 -17.27
N THR A 66 -5.79 2.24 -18.30
CA THR A 66 -5.48 3.66 -18.31
C THR A 66 -6.36 4.33 -17.28
N SER A 67 -5.75 4.96 -16.30
CA SER A 67 -6.52 5.71 -15.34
C SER A 67 -6.59 7.15 -15.80
N SER A 68 -7.76 7.73 -15.67
CA SER A 68 -7.93 9.13 -15.98
C SER A 68 -8.26 9.82 -14.69
N GLY A 69 -7.36 10.62 -14.20
CA GLY A 69 -7.63 11.39 -13.03
C GLY A 69 -6.48 11.39 -12.05
N THR A 70 -6.69 12.12 -10.97
CA THR A 70 -5.70 12.27 -9.91
C THR A 70 -5.52 10.95 -9.19
N PRO A 71 -4.29 10.58 -8.83
CA PRO A 71 -4.08 9.39 -8.03
C PRO A 71 -4.90 9.46 -6.75
N GLY A 72 -5.55 8.34 -6.43
CA GLY A 72 -6.44 8.25 -5.28
C GLY A 72 -7.90 8.50 -5.62
N ARG A 73 -8.20 8.94 -6.83
CA ARG A 73 -9.57 9.24 -7.20
C ARG A 73 -10.37 7.95 -7.41
N ILE A 74 -11.57 7.92 -6.86
CA ILE A 74 -12.47 6.78 -7.00
C ILE A 74 -13.12 6.85 -8.37
N LEU A 75 -12.88 5.83 -9.18
CA LEU A 75 -13.41 5.74 -10.53
C LEU A 75 -14.73 5.00 -10.59
N SER A 76 -14.90 4.02 -9.71
CA SER A 76 -16.14 3.28 -9.59
C SER A 76 -16.21 2.65 -8.21
N ALA A 77 -17.40 2.38 -7.72
CA ALA A 77 -17.60 1.79 -6.42
C ALA A 77 -18.85 0.93 -6.47
N ASP A 78 -18.64 -0.38 -6.49
CA ASP A 78 -19.77 -1.32 -6.52
C ASP A 78 -19.31 -2.64 -5.91
N ARG A 79 -20.17 -3.65 -6.01
CA ARG A 79 -19.89 -4.95 -5.38
C ARG A 79 -18.67 -5.64 -5.96
N SER A 80 -18.30 -5.32 -7.19
CA SER A 80 -17.14 -5.95 -7.82
C SER A 80 -15.84 -5.32 -7.36
N GLY A 81 -15.90 -4.18 -6.68
CA GLY A 81 -14.71 -3.53 -6.16
C GLY A 81 -14.83 -2.03 -6.21
N VAL A 82 -13.95 -1.37 -5.49
CA VAL A 82 -13.79 0.07 -5.60
C VAL A 82 -12.53 0.30 -6.43
N ARG A 83 -12.70 0.92 -7.58
CA ARG A 83 -11.58 1.18 -8.48
C ARG A 83 -11.03 2.55 -8.21
N VAL A 84 -9.73 2.60 -7.99
CA VAL A 84 -9.03 3.82 -7.59
C VAL A 84 -7.92 4.09 -8.58
N ALA A 85 -7.87 5.30 -9.11
CA ALA A 85 -6.81 5.68 -10.02
C ALA A 85 -5.48 5.72 -9.27
N CYS A 86 -4.45 5.16 -9.87
CA CYS A 86 -3.10 5.21 -9.33
C CYS A 86 -2.20 6.01 -10.27
N GLY A 87 -0.94 6.17 -9.90
CA GLY A 87 -0.01 6.85 -10.77
C GLY A 87 0.10 6.15 -12.11
N GLN A 88 -0.08 4.85 -12.10
CA GLN A 88 -0.16 4.05 -13.31
C GLN A 88 -1.08 2.88 -13.02
N GLY A 89 -2.07 2.66 -13.87
CA GLY A 89 -3.02 1.58 -13.67
C GLY A 89 -4.10 1.94 -12.67
N VAL A 90 -4.91 0.95 -12.34
CA VAL A 90 -6.06 1.11 -11.45
C VAL A 90 -5.98 0.05 -10.36
N LEU A 91 -6.18 0.47 -9.12
CA LEU A 91 -6.23 -0.46 -8.00
C LEU A 91 -7.68 -0.79 -7.71
N VAL A 92 -7.99 -2.08 -7.57
CA VAL A 92 -9.33 -2.53 -7.21
C VAL A 92 -9.30 -2.97 -5.77
N LEU A 93 -10.03 -2.26 -4.92
CA LEU A 93 -10.16 -2.59 -3.51
C LEU A 93 -11.26 -3.64 -3.37
N LEU A 94 -10.95 -4.74 -2.72
CA LEU A 94 -11.87 -5.89 -2.64
C LEU A 94 -12.40 -6.14 -1.25
N GLN A 95 -11.61 -5.87 -0.22
CA GLN A 95 -12.03 -6.04 1.18
C GLN A 95 -11.56 -4.84 1.98
N LEU A 96 -12.44 -4.28 2.77
CA LEU A 96 -12.16 -3.09 3.56
C LEU A 96 -12.71 -3.25 4.97
N GLN A 97 -12.07 -2.55 5.92
CA GLN A 97 -12.47 -2.58 7.32
C GLN A 97 -12.40 -1.17 7.89
N ARG A 98 -13.47 -0.73 8.52
CA ARG A 98 -13.44 0.54 9.24
C ARG A 98 -13.02 0.30 10.69
N PRO A 99 -12.57 1.35 11.40
CA PRO A 99 -12.14 1.17 12.79
C PRO A 99 -13.24 0.57 13.65
N GLY A 100 -12.86 -0.45 14.41
CA GLY A 100 -13.83 -1.12 15.28
C GLY A 100 -14.73 -2.11 14.59
N GLY A 101 -14.65 -2.20 13.27
CA GLY A 101 -15.49 -3.12 12.51
C GLY A 101 -14.75 -4.37 12.10
N LYS A 102 -15.38 -5.13 11.21
CA LYS A 102 -14.81 -6.34 10.66
C LYS A 102 -14.31 -6.08 9.25
N MET A 103 -13.38 -6.90 8.79
CA MET A 103 -12.99 -6.89 7.39
C MET A 103 -14.15 -7.46 6.58
N LEU A 104 -14.64 -6.68 5.63
CA LEU A 104 -15.83 -7.03 4.85
C LEU A 104 -15.51 -7.02 3.35
N PRO A 105 -16.19 -7.87 2.59
CA PRO A 105 -16.20 -7.68 1.14
C PRO A 105 -16.69 -6.27 0.84
N VAL A 106 -16.17 -5.68 -0.23
CA VAL A 106 -16.40 -4.27 -0.49
C VAL A 106 -17.89 -3.94 -0.66
N GLY A 107 -18.68 -4.86 -1.21
CA GLY A 107 -20.10 -4.62 -1.35
C GLY A 107 -20.79 -4.41 -0.02
N GLU A 108 -20.41 -5.20 0.99
CA GLU A 108 -20.97 -5.03 2.33
C GLU A 108 -20.41 -3.79 3.01
N PHE A 109 -19.14 -3.52 2.80
CA PHE A 109 -18.52 -2.34 3.38
C PHE A 109 -19.22 -1.07 2.90
N LEU A 110 -19.51 -0.99 1.61
CA LEU A 110 -20.13 0.19 1.02
C LEU A 110 -21.54 0.45 1.56
N ALA A 111 -22.21 -0.59 2.01
CA ALA A 111 -23.55 -0.42 2.58
C ALA A 111 -23.50 0.38 3.87
N GLY A 112 -22.41 0.24 4.63
CA GLY A 112 -22.27 0.98 5.89
C GLY A 112 -21.34 2.19 5.80
N PHE A 113 -20.56 2.28 4.75
CA PHE A 113 -19.61 3.37 4.59
C PHE A 113 -19.47 3.68 3.10
N PRO A 114 -20.33 4.53 2.56
CA PRO A 114 -20.31 4.80 1.13
C PRO A 114 -19.05 5.50 0.67
N LEU A 115 -18.54 5.05 -0.46
CA LEU A 115 -17.43 5.72 -1.15
C LEU A 115 -17.99 6.13 -2.52
N ALA A 116 -17.88 7.40 -2.83
CA ALA A 116 -18.51 7.93 -4.02
C ALA A 116 -17.51 8.15 -5.14
N VAL A 117 -17.95 7.91 -6.37
CA VAL A 117 -17.16 8.20 -7.55
C VAL A 117 -16.80 9.67 -7.54
N GLY A 118 -15.55 9.96 -7.83
CA GLY A 118 -15.05 11.34 -7.85
C GLY A 118 -14.40 11.78 -6.56
N GLU A 119 -14.63 11.08 -5.46
CA GLU A 119 -13.91 11.36 -4.23
C GLU A 119 -12.47 10.90 -4.37
N THR A 120 -11.57 11.53 -3.64
CA THR A 120 -10.15 11.20 -3.70
C THR A 120 -9.69 10.68 -2.34
N LEU A 121 -9.12 9.50 -2.34
CA LEU A 121 -8.54 8.92 -1.14
C LEU A 121 -7.17 9.55 -0.90
N ALA A 122 -6.83 9.79 0.35
CA ALA A 122 -5.56 10.40 0.69
C ALA A 122 -4.42 9.41 0.44
N SER A 123 -3.32 9.92 -0.06
CA SER A 123 -2.10 9.14 -0.26
C SER A 123 -1.09 9.50 0.83
N ALA A 124 -0.28 8.52 1.19
CA ALA A 124 0.81 8.74 2.12
C ALA A 124 2.03 8.01 1.58
N GLU A 125 3.19 8.55 1.88
CA GLU A 125 4.42 7.95 1.38
C GLU A 125 4.57 6.52 1.88
N MET A 126 4.99 5.63 0.98
CA MET A 126 5.23 4.22 1.33
C MET A 126 6.73 3.97 1.30
N PRO A 127 7.38 3.91 2.47
CA PRO A 127 8.80 3.60 2.48
C PRO A 127 9.05 2.20 1.92
N ALA A 128 10.18 2.03 1.25
CA ALA A 128 10.51 0.73 0.69
C ALA A 128 10.73 -0.29 1.80
N PHE A 129 10.37 -1.54 1.53
CA PHE A 129 10.60 -2.63 2.48
C PHE A 129 12.08 -3.01 2.55
N VAL A 130 12.84 -2.61 1.54
CA VAL A 130 14.23 -2.97 1.43
C VAL A 130 15.04 -1.70 1.60
N ALA A 131 16.04 -1.77 2.46
CA ALA A 131 16.91 -0.65 2.71
C ALA A 131 18.29 -0.93 2.13
N THR A 132 19.02 0.13 1.83
CA THR A 132 20.38 0.04 1.36
C THR A 132 21.28 0.71 2.37
N ALA A 133 22.35 0.05 2.75
CA ALA A 133 23.26 0.59 3.74
C ALA A 133 24.66 0.11 3.44
N PRO A 134 25.68 0.79 4.00
CA PRO A 134 27.03 0.27 3.89
C PRO A 134 27.09 -1.11 4.50
N PHE A 135 27.89 -1.97 3.89
CA PHE A 135 28.03 -3.33 4.37
C PHE A 135 28.57 -3.29 5.79
N PRO A 136 27.86 -3.89 6.76
CA PRO A 136 28.29 -3.77 8.14
C PRO A 136 29.58 -4.54 8.37
N ARG A 137 30.50 -3.91 9.07
CA ARG A 137 31.70 -4.60 9.42
C ARG A 137 31.46 -5.46 10.61
N ALA A 138 32.21 -6.54 10.65
CA ALA A 138 32.19 -7.35 11.84
C ALA A 138 32.65 -6.51 13.01
N PRO A 139 32.05 -6.70 14.18
CA PRO A 139 32.47 -5.93 15.33
C PRO A 139 33.91 -6.20 15.61
N LYS A 140 34.62 -5.18 15.96
CA LYS A 140 35.98 -5.38 16.35
C LYS A 140 36.04 -6.05 17.67
N ALA A 141 36.82 -7.02 17.73
CA ALA A 141 36.91 -7.77 18.97
C ALA A 141 37.57 -6.96 20.04
#